data_0498953d58986c10813dc73fd3476e5e
#
_entry.id   0498953d58986c10813dc73fd3476e5e
#
_cell.length_a   1.000
_cell.length_b   1.000
_cell.length_c   1.000
_cell.angle_alpha   90.00
_cell.angle_beta   90.00
_cell.angle_gamma   90.00
#
_symmetry.space_group_name_H-M   'P 1'
#
loop_
_entity.id
_entity.type
_entity.pdbx_description
1 polymer ?
#
loop_
_entity_poly.entity_id
_entity_poly.type
_entity_poly.pdbx_seq_one_letter_code
_entity_poly.pdbx_strand_id
1 'polypeptide(L)'
;MVKLTPISVLDAQAYLEKHSHYRGPFNLAIAASDDNDMHGVIALRADGVEFALGHISSDGNAHVGSLLYGAAWRAAKALGYKTITI
;
A
#
# COMPACT_ATOMS: atom_id res chain seq x y z
N MET A 1 -13.83 -5.07 -11.44
CA MET A 1 -13.25 -3.73 -11.20
C MET A 1 -12.41 -3.76 -9.94
N VAL A 2 -11.21 -3.24 -10.02
CA VAL A 2 -10.31 -3.18 -8.87
C VAL A 2 -10.71 -2.02 -7.97
N LYS A 3 -10.80 -2.31 -6.67
CA LYS A 3 -11.09 -1.30 -5.65
C LYS A 3 -9.87 -1.09 -4.77
N LEU A 4 -9.66 0.14 -4.34
CA LEU A 4 -8.57 0.52 -3.44
C LEU A 4 -9.14 0.70 -2.05
N THR A 5 -8.68 -0.09 -1.10
CA THR A 5 -9.25 -0.13 0.26
C THR A 5 -8.15 -0.17 1.30
N PRO A 6 -8.25 0.63 2.37
CA PRO A 6 -7.34 0.44 3.50
C PRO A 6 -7.52 -0.95 4.10
N ILE A 7 -6.42 -1.58 4.49
CA ILE A 7 -6.45 -2.89 5.15
C ILE A 7 -5.61 -2.85 6.41
N SER A 8 -5.82 -3.84 7.29
CA SER A 8 -5.05 -3.94 8.52
C SER A 8 -3.59 -4.28 8.23
N VAL A 9 -2.72 -3.91 9.16
CA VAL A 9 -1.30 -4.26 9.06
C VAL A 9 -1.12 -5.77 9.02
N LEU A 10 -1.92 -6.53 9.78
CA LEU A 10 -1.85 -7.99 9.81
C LEU A 10 -2.18 -8.60 8.45
N ASP A 11 -3.24 -8.13 7.81
CA ASP A 11 -3.63 -8.63 6.49
C ASP A 11 -2.58 -8.26 5.43
N ALA A 12 -2.06 -7.03 5.49
CA ALA A 12 -1.02 -6.58 4.59
C ALA A 12 0.27 -7.40 4.78
N GLN A 13 0.65 -7.66 6.03
CA GLN A 13 1.84 -8.44 6.34
C GLN A 13 1.75 -9.85 5.77
N ALA A 14 0.58 -10.49 5.90
CA ALA A 14 0.35 -11.83 5.35
C ALA A 14 0.53 -11.85 3.83
N TYR A 15 -0.04 -10.87 3.13
CA TYR A 15 0.11 -10.77 1.68
C TYR A 15 1.57 -10.51 1.28
N LEU A 16 2.23 -9.57 1.95
CA LEU A 16 3.60 -9.20 1.61
C LEU A 16 4.60 -10.31 1.88
N GLU A 17 4.42 -11.08 2.94
CA GLU A 17 5.27 -12.22 3.21
C GLU A 17 5.12 -13.29 2.14
N LYS A 18 3.89 -13.55 1.70
CA LYS A 18 3.60 -14.56 0.70
C LYS A 18 4.14 -14.19 -0.69
N HIS A 19 4.03 -12.91 -1.08
CA HIS A 19 4.30 -12.49 -2.45
C HIS A 19 5.66 -11.82 -2.64
N SER A 20 6.27 -11.27 -1.61
CA SER A 20 7.54 -10.54 -1.76
C SER A 20 8.49 -10.70 -0.58
N HIS A 21 8.14 -11.48 0.43
CA HIS A 21 8.96 -11.72 1.62
C HIS A 21 9.34 -10.44 2.39
N TYR A 22 8.53 -9.39 2.24
CA TYR A 22 8.79 -8.13 2.91
C TYR A 22 8.31 -8.16 4.35
N ARG A 23 9.16 -7.72 5.27
CA ARG A 23 8.87 -7.63 6.71
C ARG A 23 9.23 -6.29 7.33
N GLY A 24 9.43 -5.29 6.49
CA GLY A 24 9.80 -3.97 6.99
C GLY A 24 8.73 -3.34 7.87
N PRO A 25 9.09 -2.31 8.64
CA PRO A 25 8.11 -1.60 9.46
C PRO A 25 7.16 -0.78 8.58
N PHE A 26 5.86 -0.90 8.86
CA PHE A 26 4.85 -0.04 8.27
C PHE A 26 3.65 0.02 9.21
N ASN A 27 2.87 1.08 9.13
CA ASN A 27 1.70 1.26 9.97
C ASN A 27 0.43 1.61 9.18
N LEU A 28 0.55 1.72 7.88
CA LEU A 28 -0.58 1.92 6.98
C LEU A 28 -0.45 1.00 5.80
N ALA A 29 -1.56 0.51 5.30
CA ALA A 29 -1.55 -0.31 4.09
C ALA A 29 -2.83 -0.09 3.30
N ILE A 30 -2.70 -0.13 1.98
CA ILE A 30 -3.83 -0.03 1.06
C ILE A 30 -3.74 -1.22 0.11
N ALA A 31 -4.85 -1.88 -0.11
CA ALA A 31 -4.94 -3.00 -1.02
C ALA A 31 -5.70 -2.62 -2.28
N ALA A 32 -5.29 -3.21 -3.38
CA ALA A 32 -6.04 -3.22 -4.63
C ALA A 32 -6.65 -4.61 -4.78
N SER A 33 -7.98 -4.69 -4.78
CA SER A 33 -8.67 -5.97 -4.82
C SER A 33 -9.92 -5.89 -5.68
N ASP A 34 -10.39 -7.05 -6.11
CA ASP A 34 -11.70 -7.18 -6.73
C ASP A 34 -12.57 -8.10 -5.87
N ASP A 35 -13.70 -8.56 -6.41
CA ASP A 35 -14.64 -9.38 -5.64
C ASP A 35 -14.07 -10.74 -5.21
N ASN A 36 -13.01 -11.20 -5.86
CA ASN A 36 -12.46 -12.53 -5.65
C ASN A 36 -11.07 -12.52 -5.01
N ASP A 37 -10.22 -11.57 -5.41
CA ASP A 37 -8.80 -11.62 -5.06
C ASP A 37 -8.22 -10.26 -4.73
N MET A 38 -7.18 -10.28 -3.92
CA MET A 38 -6.31 -9.14 -3.67
C MET A 38 -5.19 -9.17 -4.72
N HIS A 39 -5.06 -8.10 -5.49
CA HIS A 39 -4.10 -8.00 -6.60
C HIS A 39 -2.83 -7.26 -6.24
N GLY A 40 -2.82 -6.52 -5.16
CA GLY A 40 -1.64 -5.80 -4.73
C GLY A 40 -1.84 -5.08 -3.41
N VAL A 41 -0.72 -4.75 -2.77
CA VAL A 41 -0.70 -4.02 -1.50
C VAL A 41 0.44 -3.02 -1.53
N ILE A 42 0.19 -1.82 -1.02
CA ILE A 42 1.24 -0.86 -0.74
C ILE A 42 1.34 -0.67 0.78
N ALA A 43 2.54 -0.81 1.32
CA ALA A 43 2.83 -0.62 2.73
C ALA A 43 3.47 0.75 2.93
N LEU A 44 2.99 1.50 3.90
CA LEU A 44 3.38 2.89 4.12
C LEU A 44 3.70 3.09 5.60
N ARG A 45 4.58 4.05 5.87
CA ARG A 45 4.89 4.45 7.24
C ARG A 45 4.62 5.94 7.39
N ALA A 46 3.69 6.28 8.28
CA ALA A 46 3.37 7.65 8.62
C ALA A 46 3.69 7.87 10.10
N ASP A 47 4.56 8.84 10.41
CA ASP A 47 5.00 9.08 11.78
C ASP A 47 4.73 10.51 12.26
N GLY A 48 3.92 11.27 11.52
CA GLY A 48 3.62 12.66 11.87
C GLY A 48 4.57 13.67 11.24
N VAL A 49 5.77 13.25 10.89
CA VAL A 49 6.79 14.09 10.25
C VAL A 49 7.00 13.66 8.81
N GLU A 50 7.08 12.37 8.58
CA GLU A 50 7.39 11.80 7.29
C GLU A 50 6.35 10.77 6.87
N PHE A 51 6.03 10.75 5.59
CA PHE A 51 5.18 9.73 4.98
C PHE A 51 6.06 8.97 3.99
N ALA A 52 6.40 7.75 4.33
CA ALA A 52 7.39 6.97 3.58
C ALA A 52 6.78 5.74 2.93
N LEU A 53 7.25 5.43 1.73
CA LEU A 53 6.93 4.17 1.08
C LEU A 53 7.77 3.07 1.71
N GLY A 54 7.12 2.07 2.30
CA GLY A 54 7.80 0.89 2.80
C GLY A 54 8.03 -0.11 1.70
N HIS A 55 6.94 -0.56 1.07
CA HIS A 55 7.03 -1.55 -0.01
C HIS A 55 5.75 -1.54 -0.83
N ILE A 56 5.86 -1.95 -2.08
CA ILE A 56 4.72 -2.16 -2.95
C ILE A 56 4.86 -3.52 -3.62
N SER A 57 3.79 -4.30 -3.61
CA SER A 57 3.75 -5.61 -4.23
C SER A 57 2.46 -5.76 -5.03
N SER A 58 2.55 -6.39 -6.19
CA SER A 58 1.37 -6.67 -7.00
C SER A 58 1.50 -8.04 -7.65
N ASP A 59 0.41 -8.50 -8.26
CA ASP A 59 0.36 -9.80 -8.94
C ASP A 59 0.96 -9.79 -10.35
N GLY A 60 1.73 -8.76 -10.68
CA GLY A 60 2.34 -8.61 -11.99
C GLY A 60 1.58 -7.69 -12.93
N ASN A 61 0.41 -7.21 -12.53
CA ASN A 61 -0.34 -6.24 -13.33
C ASN A 61 0.20 -4.84 -13.08
N ALA A 62 0.87 -4.26 -14.07
CA ALA A 62 1.50 -2.94 -13.94
C ALA A 62 0.50 -1.83 -13.59
N HIS A 63 -0.75 -1.98 -14.03
CA HIS A 63 -1.79 -1.00 -13.75
C HIS A 63 -2.11 -0.92 -12.24
N VAL A 64 -2.02 -2.05 -11.55
CA VAL A 64 -2.26 -2.11 -10.09
C VAL A 64 -1.23 -1.26 -9.34
N GLY A 65 0.03 -1.31 -9.75
CA GLY A 65 1.06 -0.49 -9.12
C GLY A 65 0.75 1.00 -9.20
N SER A 66 0.35 1.47 -10.37
CA SER A 66 -0.03 2.87 -10.56
C SER A 66 -1.22 3.28 -9.70
N LEU A 67 -2.22 2.41 -9.59
CA LEU A 67 -3.38 2.66 -8.75
C LEU A 67 -3.00 2.78 -7.28
N LEU A 68 -2.12 1.90 -6.80
CA LEU A 68 -1.65 1.93 -5.42
C LEU A 68 -0.85 3.19 -5.11
N TYR A 69 0.03 3.62 -6.01
CA TYR A 69 0.74 4.88 -5.84
C TYR A 69 -0.20 6.07 -5.78
N GLY A 70 -1.21 6.10 -6.64
CA GLY A 70 -2.22 7.16 -6.61
C GLY A 70 -2.98 7.19 -5.30
N ALA A 71 -3.34 6.01 -4.77
CA ALA A 71 -4.01 5.91 -3.48
C ALA A 71 -3.12 6.39 -2.33
N ALA A 72 -1.84 6.03 -2.36
CA ALA A 72 -0.88 6.47 -1.36
C ALA A 72 -0.73 7.99 -1.37
N TRP A 73 -0.67 8.59 -2.55
CA TRP A 73 -0.57 10.03 -2.69
C TRP A 73 -1.80 10.75 -2.12
N ARG A 74 -2.98 10.22 -2.41
CA ARG A 74 -4.23 10.78 -1.86
C ARG A 74 -4.27 10.65 -0.33
N ALA A 75 -3.81 9.53 0.20
CA ALA A 75 -3.74 9.32 1.65
C ALA A 75 -2.76 10.30 2.30
N ALA A 76 -1.61 10.51 1.70
CA ALA A 76 -0.62 11.47 2.20
C ALA A 76 -1.22 12.88 2.28
N LYS A 77 -1.89 13.31 1.24
CA LYS A 77 -2.54 14.63 1.22
C LYS A 77 -3.62 14.74 2.27
N ALA A 78 -4.45 13.72 2.42
CA ALA A 78 -5.54 13.71 3.40
C ALA A 78 -5.02 13.80 4.83
N LEU A 79 -3.84 13.24 5.09
CA LEU A 79 -3.20 13.27 6.41
C LEU A 79 -2.33 14.52 6.62
N GLY A 80 -2.22 15.39 5.61
CA GLY A 80 -1.50 16.65 5.74
C GLY A 80 -0.03 16.60 5.31
N TYR A 81 0.42 15.50 4.74
CA TYR A 81 1.79 15.41 4.23
C TYR A 81 1.89 16.03 2.83
N LYS A 82 3.03 16.63 2.54
CA LYS A 82 3.27 17.29 1.25
C LYS A 82 4.03 16.42 0.27
N THR A 83 4.73 15.41 0.76
CA THR A 83 5.57 14.54 -0.06
C THR A 83 5.50 13.12 0.45
N ILE A 84 5.89 12.18 -0.41
CA ILE A 84 6.13 10.79 -0.04
C ILE A 84 7.62 10.53 -0.21
N THR A 85 8.25 10.03 0.85
CA THR A 85 9.66 9.64 0.80
C THR A 85 9.75 8.20 0.26
N ILE A 86 10.57 8.02 -0.72
CA ILE A 86 10.78 6.70 -1.35
C ILE A 86 12.14 6.14 -0.97
#